data_383af622ec0572432f2b027c62008dc0
#
_entry.id   383af622ec0572432f2b027c62008dc0
#
_cell.length_a   1.000
_cell.length_b   1.000
_cell.length_c   1.000
_cell.angle_alpha   90.00
_cell.angle_beta   90.00
_cell.angle_gamma   90.00
#
_symmetry.space_group_name_H-M   'P 1'
#
loop_
_entity.id
_entity.type
_entity.pdbx_description
1 polymer ?
#
loop_
_entity_poly.entity_id
_entity_poly.type
_entity_poly.pdbx_seq_one_letter_code
_entity_poly.pdbx_strand_id
1 'polypeptide(L)'
;MKRVTTYLLAIIFVLISIHSKSQQLNAPDYSDYILTPAPPLSPRINGPSIYGVRPDSPFLYRIPCTGERPINFYVEGLPAGMSSDEKKGFITGSTDAKGIHKVIITAKNKHGKDTFEFKIMVGDKLALTPPMGWNSWYIHYDRISDATMREAADQMIATGMAEYGYQYVNIDDCWMRKLDSKDPGIGGKRRDENNVIIPNGRFPDMNAMTEYIHSKGLKAGLYISPGPSTCAGYEGSWGNEALDARTFASWEFDFLKYDWCSYRKKAKDKSREEYIKPYKIMWGELNKLDRDIVLNLCQYGMDNVWEWGAEVGNCWRTTGDLGLERGGDLPGFYHIGFSNAEHWQLAQPGGWNDPDYILIGWVGNAHEMAEGTPTALTPHEQYSYMSMWCLMAAPLIFSGDMAKLDNFTLNVLCNHEVIAVDQDPLGQQARIVRKNDRDFVLVKDMSDGSKAVGIFSLVNQAVKLSVKWKELSLKGDQQIRDLWRQKDIGTYDKIYSTEIPAHGVSMIRIWPDN
;
A
#
# COMPACT_ATOMS: atom_id res chain seq x y z
N MET A 1 58.58 -6.79 -71.39
CA MET A 1 57.42 -7.65 -70.94
C MET A 1 57.63 -7.89 -69.48
N LYS A 2 56.96 -7.15 -68.61
CA LYS A 2 56.96 -7.36 -67.15
C LYS A 2 55.56 -7.86 -66.72
N ARG A 3 55.50 -9.06 -66.14
CA ARG A 3 54.27 -9.63 -65.57
C ARG A 3 54.02 -8.96 -64.21
N VAL A 4 52.83 -8.40 -64.01
CA VAL A 4 52.35 -7.92 -62.75
C VAL A 4 51.47 -8.99 -62.12
N THR A 5 51.91 -9.49 -60.96
CA THR A 5 51.16 -10.49 -60.18
C THR A 5 50.32 -9.74 -59.15
N THR A 6 49.00 -9.81 -59.26
CA THR A 6 48.05 -9.20 -58.33
C THR A 6 47.76 -10.20 -57.18
N TYR A 7 48.07 -9.86 -55.96
CA TYR A 7 47.66 -10.63 -54.78
C TYR A 7 46.27 -10.14 -54.26
N LEU A 8 45.32 -11.02 -54.30
CA LEU A 8 44.00 -10.82 -53.66
C LEU A 8 44.16 -11.14 -52.16
N LEU A 9 44.04 -10.17 -51.29
CA LEU A 9 43.87 -10.39 -49.83
C LEU A 9 42.38 -10.59 -49.56
N ALA A 10 41.98 -11.83 -49.18
CA ALA A 10 40.70 -12.13 -48.65
C ALA A 10 40.67 -11.81 -47.15
N ILE A 11 39.94 -10.76 -46.76
CA ILE A 11 39.66 -10.46 -45.34
C ILE A 11 38.43 -11.26 -44.93
N ILE A 12 38.65 -12.27 -44.10
CA ILE A 12 37.58 -13.05 -43.44
C ILE A 12 37.14 -12.25 -42.21
N PHE A 13 35.98 -11.65 -42.27
CA PHE A 13 35.28 -11.12 -41.07
C PHE A 13 34.64 -12.29 -40.32
N VAL A 14 35.24 -12.68 -39.20
CA VAL A 14 34.60 -13.57 -38.21
C VAL A 14 33.68 -12.71 -37.36
N LEU A 15 32.38 -12.75 -37.63
CA LEU A 15 31.35 -12.20 -36.77
C LEU A 15 31.22 -13.12 -35.54
N ILE A 16 31.88 -12.75 -34.46
CA ILE A 16 31.63 -13.34 -33.14
C ILE A 16 30.33 -12.73 -32.64
N SER A 17 29.23 -13.47 -32.82
CA SER A 17 27.97 -13.18 -32.15
C SER A 17 28.14 -13.44 -30.65
N ILE A 18 28.40 -12.40 -29.88
CA ILE A 18 28.32 -12.47 -28.41
C ILE A 18 26.84 -12.55 -28.09
N HIS A 19 26.30 -13.76 -27.96
CA HIS A 19 25.04 -13.97 -27.29
C HIS A 19 25.32 -13.76 -25.79
N SER A 20 25.07 -12.55 -25.30
CA SER A 20 24.86 -12.37 -23.87
C SER A 20 23.58 -13.13 -23.50
N LYS A 21 23.74 -14.35 -22.99
CA LYS A 21 22.66 -14.99 -22.22
C LYS A 21 22.40 -14.05 -21.04
N SER A 22 21.30 -13.30 -21.09
CA SER A 22 20.76 -12.72 -19.88
C SER A 22 20.57 -13.90 -18.93
N GLN A 23 21.33 -13.96 -17.84
CA GLN A 23 21.01 -14.87 -16.76
C GLN A 23 19.60 -14.49 -16.30
N GLN A 24 18.66 -15.41 -16.51
CA GLN A 24 17.32 -15.26 -15.98
C GLN A 24 17.49 -15.26 -14.45
N LEU A 25 17.32 -14.09 -13.83
CA LEU A 25 17.34 -13.95 -12.38
C LEU A 25 16.17 -14.75 -11.84
N ASN A 26 16.47 -15.80 -11.08
CA ASN A 26 15.44 -16.55 -10.35
C ASN A 26 15.31 -15.95 -8.95
N ALA A 27 14.10 -15.81 -8.46
CA ALA A 27 13.86 -15.45 -7.06
C ALA A 27 14.46 -16.55 -6.16
N PRO A 28 15.09 -16.18 -5.02
CA PRO A 28 15.52 -17.16 -4.03
C PRO A 28 14.32 -17.98 -3.51
N ASP A 29 14.53 -19.25 -3.24
CA ASP A 29 13.52 -20.09 -2.57
C ASP A 29 13.59 -19.83 -1.05
N TYR A 30 12.52 -19.23 -0.53
CA TYR A 30 12.36 -18.94 0.91
C TYR A 30 11.28 -19.80 1.56
N SER A 31 10.96 -20.98 1.00
CA SER A 31 9.94 -21.89 1.56
C SER A 31 10.17 -22.26 3.03
N ASP A 32 11.44 -22.46 3.45
CA ASP A 32 11.83 -22.77 4.82
C ASP A 32 11.59 -21.62 5.81
N TYR A 33 11.37 -20.41 5.31
CA TYR A 33 11.12 -19.21 6.11
C TYR A 33 9.63 -18.85 6.24
N ILE A 34 8.73 -19.66 5.67
CA ILE A 34 7.28 -19.43 5.77
C ILE A 34 6.82 -19.64 7.22
N LEU A 35 6.31 -18.56 7.85
CA LEU A 35 5.86 -18.57 9.24
C LEU A 35 4.33 -18.66 9.38
N THR A 36 3.60 -17.98 8.50
CA THR A 36 2.13 -17.91 8.54
C THR A 36 1.52 -19.21 8.05
N PRO A 37 0.71 -19.90 8.87
CA PRO A 37 0.04 -21.12 8.44
C PRO A 37 -0.99 -20.84 7.34
N ALA A 38 -1.29 -21.85 6.54
CA ALA A 38 -2.37 -21.77 5.55
C ALA A 38 -3.71 -21.44 6.22
N PRO A 39 -4.58 -20.64 5.57
CA PRO A 39 -5.91 -20.35 6.12
C PRO A 39 -6.76 -21.61 6.21
N PRO A 40 -7.75 -21.66 7.14
CA PRO A 40 -8.66 -22.79 7.24
C PRO A 40 -9.53 -22.92 5.98
N LEU A 41 -10.02 -24.13 5.73
CA LEU A 41 -10.97 -24.37 4.62
C LEU A 41 -12.36 -23.76 4.92
N SER A 42 -12.74 -23.62 6.19
CA SER A 42 -13.93 -22.85 6.60
C SER A 42 -13.74 -21.36 6.29
N PRO A 43 -14.81 -20.60 6.03
CA PRO A 43 -14.70 -19.17 5.85
C PRO A 43 -14.08 -18.48 7.06
N ARG A 44 -13.25 -17.46 6.79
CA ARG A 44 -12.80 -16.47 7.77
C ARG A 44 -12.87 -15.09 7.12
N ILE A 45 -13.72 -14.22 7.66
CA ILE A 45 -13.87 -12.84 7.22
C ILE A 45 -12.69 -12.04 7.79
N ASN A 46 -11.98 -11.35 6.92
CA ASN A 46 -10.82 -10.52 7.23
C ASN A 46 -11.15 -9.02 6.99
N GLY A 47 -10.15 -8.16 7.13
CA GLY A 47 -10.26 -6.73 6.81
C GLY A 47 -10.80 -5.89 7.96
N PRO A 48 -11.06 -4.61 7.69
CA PRO A 48 -11.46 -3.65 8.72
C PRO A 48 -12.87 -3.93 9.24
N SER A 49 -13.11 -3.64 10.51
CA SER A 49 -14.44 -3.70 11.13
C SER A 49 -15.26 -2.41 10.94
N ILE A 50 -14.68 -1.39 10.31
CA ILE A 50 -15.32 -0.09 10.05
C ILE A 50 -14.91 0.45 8.69
N TYR A 51 -15.84 1.08 7.98
CA TYR A 51 -15.61 1.71 6.68
C TYR A 51 -16.35 3.04 6.58
N GLY A 52 -15.68 4.08 6.08
CA GLY A 52 -16.23 5.41 5.89
C GLY A 52 -16.71 5.67 4.47
N VAL A 53 -17.85 6.34 4.32
CA VAL A 53 -18.40 6.79 3.05
C VAL A 53 -19.13 8.11 3.26
N ARG A 54 -19.05 9.05 2.31
CA ARG A 54 -19.87 10.27 2.35
C ARG A 54 -21.32 9.98 1.93
N PRO A 55 -22.28 10.76 2.43
CA PRO A 55 -23.68 10.64 1.99
C PRO A 55 -23.77 10.71 0.46
N ASP A 56 -24.62 9.89 -0.12
CA ASP A 56 -24.91 9.77 -1.56
C ASP A 56 -23.74 9.30 -2.45
N SER A 57 -22.51 9.21 -1.92
CA SER A 57 -21.37 8.70 -2.68
C SER A 57 -21.54 7.22 -3.03
N PRO A 58 -21.12 6.78 -4.24
CA PRO A 58 -21.14 5.38 -4.63
C PRO A 58 -20.31 4.53 -3.67
N PHE A 59 -20.90 3.47 -3.16
CA PHE A 59 -20.27 2.50 -2.27
C PHE A 59 -19.91 1.23 -3.02
N LEU A 60 -18.66 0.80 -2.92
CA LEU A 60 -18.19 -0.49 -3.39
C LEU A 60 -17.29 -1.08 -2.30
N TYR A 61 -17.68 -2.24 -1.77
CA TYR A 61 -16.87 -2.98 -0.81
C TYR A 61 -16.92 -4.46 -1.12
N ARG A 62 -15.76 -5.05 -1.40
CA ARG A 62 -15.58 -6.50 -1.47
C ARG A 62 -15.34 -7.01 -0.06
N ILE A 63 -16.13 -7.96 0.40
CA ILE A 63 -15.95 -8.62 1.70
C ILE A 63 -14.69 -9.50 1.61
N PRO A 64 -13.59 -9.16 2.31
CA PRO A 64 -12.39 -9.98 2.31
C PRO A 64 -12.68 -11.26 3.09
N CYS A 65 -12.55 -12.43 2.45
CA CYS A 65 -12.87 -13.69 3.11
C CYS A 65 -12.05 -14.84 2.54
N THR A 66 -11.18 -15.41 3.36
CA THR A 66 -10.47 -16.66 3.05
C THR A 66 -11.38 -17.88 3.29
N GLY A 67 -11.03 -19.00 2.68
CA GLY A 67 -11.76 -20.27 2.79
C GLY A 67 -11.95 -20.94 1.43
N GLU A 68 -12.30 -22.23 1.45
CA GLU A 68 -12.56 -22.96 0.21
C GLU A 68 -13.81 -22.43 -0.51
N ARG A 69 -13.68 -22.10 -1.78
CA ARG A 69 -14.79 -21.64 -2.63
C ARG A 69 -15.65 -22.83 -3.11
N PRO A 70 -16.98 -22.64 -3.36
CA PRO A 70 -17.71 -21.38 -3.26
C PRO A 70 -18.05 -20.99 -1.83
N ILE A 71 -18.08 -19.66 -1.56
CA ILE A 71 -18.56 -19.07 -0.33
C ILE A 71 -19.80 -18.24 -0.63
N ASN A 72 -20.87 -18.38 0.16
CA ASN A 72 -22.04 -17.52 0.10
C ASN A 72 -21.98 -16.50 1.24
N PHE A 73 -22.39 -15.25 0.92
CA PHE A 73 -22.36 -14.13 1.84
C PHE A 73 -23.79 -13.64 2.13
N TYR A 74 -24.13 -13.56 3.38
CA TYR A 74 -25.40 -13.02 3.86
C TYR A 74 -25.10 -11.75 4.66
N VAL A 75 -25.76 -10.67 4.32
CA VAL A 75 -25.49 -9.35 4.90
C VAL A 75 -26.80 -8.76 5.43
N GLU A 76 -26.84 -8.46 6.71
CA GLU A 76 -27.99 -7.91 7.41
C GLU A 76 -27.66 -6.52 7.98
N GLY A 77 -28.65 -5.63 8.03
CA GLY A 77 -28.50 -4.29 8.60
C GLY A 77 -27.89 -3.25 7.67
N LEU A 78 -27.87 -3.49 6.35
CA LEU A 78 -27.45 -2.46 5.39
C LEU A 78 -28.39 -1.25 5.43
N PRO A 79 -27.86 -0.02 5.32
CA PRO A 79 -28.70 1.17 5.20
C PRO A 79 -29.48 1.15 3.87
N ALA A 80 -30.60 1.89 3.83
CA ALA A 80 -31.42 2.03 2.62
C ALA A 80 -30.56 2.52 1.45
N GLY A 81 -30.79 1.97 0.25
CA GLY A 81 -30.03 2.30 -0.97
C GLY A 81 -28.79 1.43 -1.19
N MET A 82 -28.38 0.63 -0.20
CA MET A 82 -27.28 -0.36 -0.35
C MET A 82 -27.82 -1.79 -0.48
N SER A 83 -27.09 -2.63 -1.19
CA SER A 83 -27.40 -4.04 -1.40
C SER A 83 -26.13 -4.90 -1.39
N SER A 84 -26.27 -6.21 -1.22
CA SER A 84 -25.17 -7.16 -1.28
C SER A 84 -25.40 -8.24 -2.34
N ASP A 85 -24.31 -8.68 -2.98
CA ASP A 85 -24.30 -9.86 -3.86
C ASP A 85 -23.85 -11.08 -3.06
N GLU A 86 -24.76 -12.04 -2.90
CA GLU A 86 -24.50 -13.27 -2.11
C GLU A 86 -23.34 -14.11 -2.65
N LYS A 87 -23.11 -14.10 -3.96
CA LYS A 87 -22.09 -14.95 -4.62
C LYS A 87 -20.74 -14.26 -4.73
N LYS A 88 -20.73 -12.97 -5.08
CA LYS A 88 -19.51 -12.19 -5.23
C LYS A 88 -18.98 -11.70 -3.89
N GLY A 89 -19.85 -11.53 -2.88
CA GLY A 89 -19.50 -10.90 -1.60
C GLY A 89 -19.23 -9.41 -1.74
N PHE A 90 -19.99 -8.72 -2.62
CA PHE A 90 -19.88 -7.27 -2.78
C PHE A 90 -21.04 -6.58 -2.07
N ILE A 91 -20.76 -5.45 -1.44
CA ILE A 91 -21.75 -4.49 -0.97
C ILE A 91 -21.64 -3.27 -1.86
N THR A 92 -22.75 -2.86 -2.48
CA THR A 92 -22.82 -1.74 -3.44
C THR A 92 -24.05 -0.90 -3.22
N GLY A 93 -24.08 0.29 -3.83
CA GLY A 93 -25.19 1.25 -3.76
C GLY A 93 -24.75 2.61 -3.24
N SER A 94 -25.67 3.39 -2.71
CA SER A 94 -25.39 4.65 -2.00
C SER A 94 -26.48 4.91 -0.96
N THR A 95 -26.22 5.81 -0.01
CA THR A 95 -27.19 6.17 1.03
C THR A 95 -26.92 7.58 1.52
N ASP A 96 -28.00 8.31 1.85
CA ASP A 96 -27.97 9.62 2.51
C ASP A 96 -28.08 9.51 4.05
N ALA A 97 -28.33 8.31 4.58
CA ALA A 97 -28.59 8.04 5.99
C ALA A 97 -27.30 8.20 6.83
N LYS A 98 -27.03 9.43 7.28
CA LYS A 98 -25.87 9.76 8.12
C LYS A 98 -25.86 8.98 9.45
N GLY A 99 -24.67 8.61 9.90
CA GLY A 99 -24.45 7.90 11.16
C GLY A 99 -23.68 6.59 11.01
N ILE A 100 -23.66 5.80 12.06
CA ILE A 100 -22.99 4.49 12.10
C ILE A 100 -24.06 3.40 11.93
N HIS A 101 -23.93 2.64 10.85
CA HIS A 101 -24.79 1.49 10.56
C HIS A 101 -24.07 0.20 10.92
N LYS A 102 -24.66 -0.55 11.84
CA LYS A 102 -24.15 -1.87 12.24
C LYS A 102 -24.66 -2.91 11.25
N VAL A 103 -23.72 -3.56 10.57
CA VAL A 103 -23.97 -4.58 9.56
C VAL A 103 -23.42 -5.90 10.04
N ILE A 104 -24.18 -6.98 9.94
CA ILE A 104 -23.73 -8.33 10.24
C ILE A 104 -23.48 -9.06 8.92
N ILE A 105 -22.24 -9.50 8.74
CA ILE A 105 -21.81 -10.28 7.57
C ILE A 105 -21.62 -11.71 8.00
N THR A 106 -22.30 -12.67 7.34
CA THR A 106 -22.08 -14.10 7.53
C THR A 106 -21.57 -14.72 6.23
N ALA A 107 -20.38 -15.30 6.27
CA ALA A 107 -19.80 -16.07 5.16
C ALA A 107 -19.97 -17.56 5.45
N LYS A 108 -20.45 -18.36 4.46
CA LYS A 108 -20.73 -19.79 4.63
C LYS A 108 -20.24 -20.61 3.44
N ASN A 109 -19.60 -21.74 3.73
CA ASN A 109 -19.27 -22.79 2.74
C ASN A 109 -19.59 -24.19 3.32
N LYS A 110 -19.16 -25.26 2.61
CA LYS A 110 -19.38 -26.64 3.06
C LYS A 110 -18.62 -27.03 4.34
N HIS A 111 -17.59 -26.27 4.73
CA HIS A 111 -16.74 -26.54 5.92
C HIS A 111 -17.18 -25.76 7.16
N GLY A 112 -18.08 -24.78 7.03
CA GLY A 112 -18.56 -24.00 8.15
C GLY A 112 -19.05 -22.60 7.79
N LYS A 113 -19.10 -21.77 8.80
CA LYS A 113 -19.48 -20.35 8.67
C LYS A 113 -18.61 -19.48 9.58
N ASP A 114 -18.49 -18.23 9.19
CA ASP A 114 -17.95 -17.15 10.01
C ASP A 114 -18.93 -15.97 10.02
N THR A 115 -18.98 -15.23 11.14
CA THR A 115 -19.86 -14.07 11.30
C THR A 115 -19.07 -12.88 11.82
N PHE A 116 -19.22 -11.74 11.19
CA PHE A 116 -18.42 -10.54 11.44
C PHE A 116 -19.30 -9.31 11.59
N GLU A 117 -19.05 -8.50 12.64
CA GLU A 117 -19.68 -7.20 12.80
C GLU A 117 -18.91 -6.14 12.00
N PHE A 118 -19.57 -5.54 11.05
CA PHE A 118 -19.02 -4.49 10.19
C PHE A 118 -19.80 -3.19 10.39
N LYS A 119 -19.11 -2.06 10.47
CA LYS A 119 -19.73 -0.75 10.65
C LYS A 119 -19.54 0.09 9.41
N ILE A 120 -20.61 0.56 8.82
CA ILE A 120 -20.58 1.59 7.76
C ILE A 120 -20.83 2.93 8.43
N MET A 121 -19.83 3.81 8.40
CA MET A 121 -19.95 5.19 8.88
C MET A 121 -20.26 6.11 7.71
N VAL A 122 -21.50 6.59 7.64
CA VAL A 122 -21.94 7.58 6.65
C VAL A 122 -21.72 8.98 7.21
N GLY A 123 -20.72 9.69 6.67
CA GLY A 123 -20.31 11.00 7.19
C GLY A 123 -19.12 11.57 6.40
N ASP A 124 -18.42 12.54 6.96
CA ASP A 124 -17.41 13.31 6.22
C ASP A 124 -16.02 12.65 6.21
N LYS A 125 -15.82 11.53 6.95
CA LYS A 125 -14.52 10.87 7.07
C LYS A 125 -14.42 9.65 6.17
N LEU A 126 -13.40 9.64 5.34
CA LEU A 126 -12.94 8.49 4.54
C LEU A 126 -11.75 7.80 5.19
N ALA A 127 -11.33 6.66 4.65
CA ALA A 127 -10.14 5.92 5.09
C ALA A 127 -10.06 5.76 6.62
N LEU A 128 -11.13 5.24 7.24
CA LEU A 128 -11.20 5.06 8.70
C LEU A 128 -10.19 4.04 9.24
N THR A 129 -9.64 3.21 8.36
CA THR A 129 -8.43 2.40 8.56
C THR A 129 -7.44 2.72 7.44
N PRO A 130 -6.14 2.41 7.61
CA PRO A 130 -5.14 2.68 6.56
C PRO A 130 -5.51 2.01 5.23
N PRO A 131 -5.37 2.70 4.07
CA PRO A 131 -5.58 2.10 2.77
C PRO A 131 -4.64 0.92 2.50
N MET A 132 -5.14 -0.15 1.86
CA MET A 132 -4.37 -1.31 1.47
C MET A 132 -4.50 -1.55 -0.04
N GLY A 133 -3.38 -1.79 -0.73
CA GLY A 133 -3.41 -1.99 -2.17
C GLY A 133 -2.05 -2.20 -2.82
N TRP A 134 -2.00 -1.90 -4.10
CA TRP A 134 -0.80 -1.93 -4.92
C TRP A 134 -0.61 -0.60 -5.65
N ASN A 135 0.64 -0.27 -5.96
CA ASN A 135 1.00 0.92 -6.74
C ASN A 135 2.09 0.57 -7.76
N SER A 136 1.99 1.15 -8.95
CA SER A 136 2.82 0.82 -10.10
C SER A 136 4.23 1.41 -10.10
N TRP A 137 4.55 2.38 -9.21
CA TRP A 137 5.73 3.24 -9.34
C TRP A 137 7.05 2.48 -9.39
N TYR A 138 7.40 1.79 -8.32
CA TYR A 138 8.74 1.22 -8.20
C TYR A 138 9.02 0.15 -9.23
N ILE A 139 8.03 -0.67 -9.57
CA ILE A 139 8.25 -1.80 -10.50
C ILE A 139 8.04 -1.44 -11.97
N HIS A 140 7.10 -0.56 -12.30
CA HIS A 140 6.75 -0.31 -13.70
C HIS A 140 7.21 1.05 -14.23
N TYR A 141 7.31 2.07 -13.37
CA TYR A 141 7.68 3.43 -13.78
C TYR A 141 6.93 3.87 -15.04
N ASP A 142 7.66 4.26 -16.09
CA ASP A 142 7.09 4.72 -17.35
C ASP A 142 6.63 3.61 -18.32
N ARG A 143 6.75 2.35 -17.92
CA ARG A 143 6.25 1.19 -18.68
C ARG A 143 4.80 0.84 -18.37
N ILE A 144 4.22 1.52 -17.40
CA ILE A 144 2.82 1.28 -16.98
C ILE A 144 1.83 1.48 -18.14
N SER A 145 0.80 0.66 -18.18
CA SER A 145 -0.25 0.66 -19.21
C SER A 145 -1.58 0.18 -18.63
N ASP A 146 -2.68 0.40 -19.36
CA ASP A 146 -4.00 -0.18 -19.07
C ASP A 146 -3.93 -1.70 -18.90
N ALA A 147 -3.20 -2.39 -19.77
CA ALA A 147 -3.03 -3.84 -19.68
C ALA A 147 -2.36 -4.26 -18.36
N THR A 148 -1.32 -3.55 -17.93
CA THR A 148 -0.62 -3.82 -16.67
C THR A 148 -1.53 -3.56 -15.46
N MET A 149 -2.36 -2.52 -15.50
CA MET A 149 -3.32 -2.23 -14.44
C MET A 149 -4.37 -3.33 -14.29
N ARG A 150 -4.89 -3.83 -15.42
CA ARG A 150 -5.83 -4.96 -15.44
C ARG A 150 -5.18 -6.24 -14.93
N GLU A 151 -3.95 -6.53 -15.35
CA GLU A 151 -3.18 -7.67 -14.87
C GLU A 151 -2.95 -7.59 -13.35
N ALA A 152 -2.57 -6.44 -12.82
CA ALA A 152 -2.40 -6.25 -11.37
C ALA A 152 -3.71 -6.50 -10.61
N ALA A 153 -4.86 -6.06 -11.13
CA ALA A 153 -6.17 -6.36 -10.56
C ALA A 153 -6.49 -7.86 -10.62
N ASP A 154 -6.17 -8.54 -11.73
CA ASP A 154 -6.33 -9.99 -11.88
C ASP A 154 -5.48 -10.76 -10.88
N GLN A 155 -4.21 -10.38 -10.74
CA GLN A 155 -3.30 -11.00 -9.79
C GLN A 155 -3.71 -10.76 -8.33
N MET A 156 -4.23 -9.58 -7.98
CA MET A 156 -4.74 -9.31 -6.64
C MET A 156 -5.87 -10.28 -6.25
N ILE A 157 -6.71 -10.67 -7.21
CA ILE A 157 -7.76 -11.68 -7.00
C ILE A 157 -7.17 -13.10 -7.02
N ALA A 158 -6.37 -13.44 -8.04
CA ALA A 158 -5.86 -14.79 -8.25
C ALA A 158 -4.94 -15.27 -7.14
N THR A 159 -4.11 -14.39 -6.57
CA THR A 159 -3.20 -14.68 -5.47
C THR A 159 -3.89 -14.70 -4.09
N GLY A 160 -5.15 -14.23 -4.02
CA GLY A 160 -5.89 -14.13 -2.79
C GLY A 160 -5.57 -12.89 -1.94
N MET A 161 -4.76 -11.94 -2.38
CA MET A 161 -4.47 -10.72 -1.62
C MET A 161 -5.76 -9.96 -1.26
N ALA A 162 -6.74 -9.89 -2.19
CA ALA A 162 -8.03 -9.26 -1.94
C ALA A 162 -8.81 -9.91 -0.78
N GLU A 163 -8.56 -11.18 -0.48
CA GLU A 163 -9.19 -11.91 0.62
C GLU A 163 -8.63 -11.51 2.01
N TYR A 164 -7.58 -10.67 2.03
CA TYR A 164 -6.96 -10.11 3.23
C TYR A 164 -7.18 -8.60 3.36
N GLY A 165 -7.97 -7.98 2.46
CA GLY A 165 -8.34 -6.56 2.54
C GLY A 165 -7.58 -5.63 1.60
N TYR A 166 -6.67 -6.12 0.76
CA TYR A 166 -6.08 -5.33 -0.32
C TYR A 166 -7.17 -5.00 -1.34
N GLN A 167 -7.38 -3.71 -1.60
CA GLN A 167 -8.49 -3.27 -2.45
C GLN A 167 -8.11 -2.23 -3.50
N TYR A 168 -7.04 -1.44 -3.31
CA TYR A 168 -6.65 -0.40 -4.25
C TYR A 168 -5.66 -0.92 -5.29
N VAL A 169 -5.92 -0.62 -6.56
CA VAL A 169 -5.00 -0.82 -7.69
C VAL A 169 -4.66 0.56 -8.23
N ASN A 170 -3.48 1.07 -7.87
CA ASN A 170 -3.12 2.46 -8.08
C ASN A 170 -2.11 2.61 -9.22
N ILE A 171 -2.50 3.41 -10.22
CA ILE A 171 -1.57 3.92 -11.22
C ILE A 171 -0.81 5.11 -10.63
N ASP A 172 0.52 5.09 -10.72
CA ASP A 172 1.37 6.20 -10.35
C ASP A 172 1.62 7.13 -11.54
N ASP A 173 2.71 7.89 -11.58
CA ASP A 173 3.10 8.80 -12.67
C ASP A 173 3.11 8.10 -14.05
N CYS A 174 3.25 8.86 -15.11
CA CYS A 174 3.45 8.43 -16.49
C CYS A 174 2.20 7.96 -17.27
N TRP A 175 0.98 8.19 -16.78
CA TRP A 175 -0.25 7.89 -17.52
C TRP A 175 -0.69 9.06 -18.44
N MET A 176 -0.26 10.28 -18.15
CA MET A 176 -0.59 11.49 -18.89
C MET A 176 0.27 11.61 -20.16
N ARG A 177 0.04 12.61 -20.97
CA ARG A 177 0.92 12.96 -22.07
C ARG A 177 2.13 13.79 -21.61
N LYS A 178 3.27 13.59 -22.30
CA LYS A 178 4.54 14.27 -22.05
C LYS A 178 4.90 15.16 -23.25
N LEU A 179 5.00 16.48 -23.03
CA LEU A 179 5.12 17.48 -24.11
C LEU A 179 6.27 17.18 -25.08
N ASP A 180 7.46 16.97 -24.56
CA ASP A 180 8.70 16.86 -25.37
C ASP A 180 9.08 15.40 -25.70
N SER A 181 8.14 14.45 -25.51
CA SER A 181 8.42 13.06 -25.86
C SER A 181 8.39 12.85 -27.37
N LYS A 182 9.42 12.16 -27.88
CA LYS A 182 9.49 11.71 -29.27
C LYS A 182 8.71 10.41 -29.51
N ASP A 183 8.30 9.71 -28.45
CA ASP A 183 7.43 8.55 -28.53
C ASP A 183 5.99 9.02 -28.83
N PRO A 184 5.42 8.68 -30.01
CA PRO A 184 4.07 9.10 -30.37
C PRO A 184 2.99 8.51 -29.45
N GLY A 185 3.29 7.42 -28.75
CA GLY A 185 2.38 6.81 -27.76
C GLY A 185 2.23 7.66 -26.50
N ILE A 186 3.24 8.42 -26.10
CA ILE A 186 3.22 9.23 -24.87
C ILE A 186 3.32 10.73 -25.13
N GLY A 187 3.81 11.14 -26.30
CA GLY A 187 3.94 12.55 -26.69
C GLY A 187 2.65 13.17 -27.19
N GLY A 188 2.69 14.48 -27.47
CA GLY A 188 1.62 15.23 -28.11
C GLY A 188 0.90 16.21 -27.19
N LYS A 189 -0.29 16.66 -27.61
CA LYS A 189 -1.12 17.62 -26.88
C LYS A 189 -1.53 17.04 -25.51
N ARG A 190 -1.23 17.78 -24.45
CA ARG A 190 -1.41 17.31 -23.07
C ARG A 190 -2.85 17.50 -22.54
N ARG A 191 -3.55 18.51 -23.08
CA ARG A 191 -4.95 18.82 -22.76
C ARG A 191 -5.71 19.09 -24.05
N ASP A 192 -7.00 18.83 -24.06
CA ASP A 192 -7.87 19.08 -25.21
C ASP A 192 -8.25 20.58 -25.33
N GLU A 193 -9.21 20.92 -26.22
CA GLU A 193 -9.71 22.28 -26.42
C GLU A 193 -10.53 22.82 -25.25
N ASN A 194 -11.04 21.94 -24.38
CA ASN A 194 -11.75 22.26 -23.14
C ASN A 194 -10.84 22.22 -21.91
N ASN A 195 -9.54 22.11 -22.12
CA ASN A 195 -8.52 21.99 -21.08
C ASN A 195 -8.56 20.67 -20.29
N VAL A 196 -9.31 19.66 -20.72
CA VAL A 196 -9.35 18.35 -20.10
C VAL A 196 -8.02 17.65 -20.35
N ILE A 197 -7.45 17.05 -19.30
CA ILE A 197 -6.20 16.30 -19.38
C ILE A 197 -6.36 15.06 -20.27
N ILE A 198 -5.38 14.82 -21.15
CA ILE A 198 -5.41 13.72 -22.11
C ILE A 198 -4.50 12.59 -21.60
N PRO A 199 -5.01 11.38 -21.37
CA PRO A 199 -4.18 10.20 -21.14
C PRO A 199 -3.28 9.92 -22.35
N ASN A 200 -2.14 9.30 -22.13
CA ASN A 200 -1.28 8.89 -23.24
C ASN A 200 -1.84 7.62 -23.93
N GLY A 201 -1.24 7.22 -25.04
CA GLY A 201 -1.75 6.13 -25.86
C GLY A 201 -1.71 4.73 -25.21
N ARG A 202 -1.05 4.60 -24.06
CA ARG A 202 -1.05 3.35 -23.26
C ARG A 202 -2.32 3.20 -22.41
N PHE A 203 -3.12 4.28 -22.29
CA PHE A 203 -4.37 4.34 -21.54
C PHE A 203 -5.49 4.86 -22.46
N PRO A 204 -5.97 4.05 -23.39
CA PRO A 204 -6.92 4.48 -24.40
C PRO A 204 -8.30 4.82 -23.84
N ASP A 205 -8.69 4.22 -22.73
CA ASP A 205 -9.99 4.42 -22.09
C ASP A 205 -9.88 4.23 -20.56
N MET A 206 -9.84 5.35 -19.82
CA MET A 206 -9.73 5.34 -18.36
C MET A 206 -10.99 4.78 -17.69
N ASN A 207 -12.18 5.05 -18.24
CA ASN A 207 -13.43 4.52 -17.69
C ASN A 207 -13.50 3.00 -17.84
N ALA A 208 -13.18 2.47 -19.01
CA ALA A 208 -13.16 1.02 -19.21
C ALA A 208 -12.13 0.31 -18.32
N MET A 209 -11.02 0.97 -17.96
CA MET A 209 -10.04 0.44 -17.04
C MET A 209 -10.56 0.41 -15.59
N THR A 210 -11.12 1.51 -15.11
CA THR A 210 -11.69 1.58 -13.75
C THR A 210 -12.89 0.68 -13.59
N GLU A 211 -13.79 0.61 -14.58
CA GLU A 211 -14.92 -0.33 -14.61
C GLU A 211 -14.44 -1.79 -14.49
N TYR A 212 -13.36 -2.14 -15.22
CA TYR A 212 -12.77 -3.48 -15.11
C TYR A 212 -12.28 -3.79 -13.69
N ILE A 213 -11.57 -2.85 -13.06
CA ILE A 213 -11.09 -2.97 -11.67
C ILE A 213 -12.28 -3.09 -10.70
N HIS A 214 -13.29 -2.23 -10.84
CA HIS A 214 -14.51 -2.26 -10.02
C HIS A 214 -15.32 -3.54 -10.21
N SER A 215 -15.34 -4.13 -11.42
CA SER A 215 -16.03 -5.39 -11.68
C SER A 215 -15.51 -6.57 -10.84
N LYS A 216 -14.30 -6.44 -10.29
CA LYS A 216 -13.66 -7.38 -9.35
C LYS A 216 -13.90 -7.03 -7.87
N GLY A 217 -14.63 -5.94 -7.60
CA GLY A 217 -14.84 -5.41 -6.25
C GLY A 217 -13.61 -4.67 -5.70
N LEU A 218 -12.66 -4.31 -6.56
CA LEU A 218 -11.48 -3.54 -6.24
C LEU A 218 -11.70 -2.05 -6.51
N LYS A 219 -10.81 -1.19 -6.06
CA LYS A 219 -10.82 0.26 -6.24
C LYS A 219 -9.65 0.72 -7.08
N ALA A 220 -9.85 1.75 -7.90
CA ALA A 220 -8.84 2.31 -8.77
C ALA A 220 -8.24 3.59 -8.19
N GLY A 221 -6.90 3.71 -8.19
CA GLY A 221 -6.21 4.92 -7.79
C GLY A 221 -5.45 5.59 -8.91
N LEU A 222 -5.24 6.88 -8.78
CA LEU A 222 -4.58 7.75 -9.75
C LEU A 222 -3.48 8.57 -9.08
N TYR A 223 -2.58 9.11 -9.88
CA TYR A 223 -1.51 10.02 -9.47
C TYR A 223 -1.53 11.29 -10.31
N ILE A 224 -1.24 12.44 -9.71
CA ILE A 224 -0.87 13.68 -10.42
C ILE A 224 -0.08 14.61 -9.50
N SER A 225 0.46 15.70 -10.06
CA SER A 225 1.17 16.75 -9.33
C SER A 225 0.39 18.08 -9.36
N PRO A 226 0.39 18.87 -8.27
CA PRO A 226 -0.12 20.24 -8.27
C PRO A 226 0.69 21.20 -9.15
N GLY A 227 1.89 20.81 -9.54
CA GLY A 227 2.74 21.62 -10.40
C GLY A 227 2.36 21.54 -11.88
N PRO A 228 3.06 22.30 -12.74
CA PRO A 228 2.83 22.24 -14.19
C PRO A 228 3.29 20.93 -14.84
N SER A 229 4.09 20.14 -14.13
CA SER A 229 4.50 18.79 -14.55
C SER A 229 4.70 17.89 -13.36
N THR A 230 4.58 16.58 -13.59
CA THR A 230 4.87 15.53 -12.61
C THR A 230 6.37 15.36 -12.40
N CYS A 231 6.78 14.47 -11.49
CA CYS A 231 8.19 14.18 -11.22
C CYS A 231 8.89 13.56 -12.45
N ALA A 232 8.21 12.72 -13.23
CA ALA A 232 8.72 12.17 -14.48
C ALA A 232 8.55 13.11 -15.69
N GLY A 233 8.01 14.32 -15.48
CA GLY A 233 7.91 15.37 -16.52
C GLY A 233 6.65 15.27 -17.40
N TYR A 234 5.64 14.54 -16.96
CA TYR A 234 4.32 14.47 -17.61
C TYR A 234 3.44 15.65 -17.19
N GLU A 235 2.20 15.76 -17.74
CA GLU A 235 1.28 16.85 -17.41
C GLU A 235 0.90 16.85 -15.93
N GLY A 236 0.83 18.05 -15.34
CA GLY A 236 0.33 18.29 -13.98
C GLY A 236 -0.96 19.09 -13.94
N SER A 237 -1.50 19.31 -12.73
CA SER A 237 -2.81 19.96 -12.53
C SER A 237 -2.75 21.49 -12.42
N TRP A 238 -1.57 22.11 -12.46
CA TRP A 238 -1.42 23.55 -12.22
C TRP A 238 -2.44 24.42 -12.99
N GLY A 239 -3.32 25.08 -12.24
CA GLY A 239 -4.38 25.96 -12.77
C GLY A 239 -5.58 25.22 -13.36
N ASN A 240 -5.66 23.89 -13.23
CA ASN A 240 -6.76 23.07 -13.72
C ASN A 240 -7.35 22.15 -12.62
N GLU A 241 -7.03 22.37 -11.35
CA GLU A 241 -7.33 21.48 -10.23
C GLU A 241 -8.82 21.12 -10.16
N ALA A 242 -9.71 22.11 -10.34
CA ALA A 242 -11.15 21.89 -10.32
C ALA A 242 -11.66 21.04 -11.51
N LEU A 243 -11.05 21.20 -12.67
CA LEU A 243 -11.40 20.43 -13.87
C LEU A 243 -10.87 19.00 -13.74
N ASP A 244 -9.62 18.86 -13.31
CA ASP A 244 -8.99 17.57 -13.13
C ASP A 244 -9.71 16.73 -12.07
N ALA A 245 -10.08 17.33 -10.92
CA ALA A 245 -10.87 16.64 -9.90
C ALA A 245 -12.18 16.07 -10.47
N ARG A 246 -12.93 16.88 -11.25
CA ARG A 246 -14.16 16.41 -11.92
C ARG A 246 -13.86 15.30 -12.95
N THR A 247 -12.78 15.44 -13.71
CA THR A 247 -12.35 14.43 -14.69
C THR A 247 -12.03 13.11 -14.01
N PHE A 248 -11.26 13.13 -12.91
CA PHE A 248 -10.91 11.91 -12.16
C PHE A 248 -12.14 11.22 -11.57
N ALA A 249 -13.09 12.00 -11.05
CA ALA A 249 -14.37 11.45 -10.58
C ALA A 249 -15.21 10.89 -11.73
N SER A 250 -15.23 11.54 -12.90
CA SER A 250 -15.93 11.02 -14.09
C SER A 250 -15.31 9.75 -14.67
N TRP A 251 -14.03 9.55 -14.47
CA TRP A 251 -13.31 8.30 -14.76
C TRP A 251 -13.42 7.26 -13.62
N GLU A 252 -14.19 7.58 -12.59
CA GLU A 252 -14.50 6.70 -11.46
C GLU A 252 -13.31 6.27 -10.58
N PHE A 253 -12.28 7.10 -10.47
CA PHE A 253 -11.19 6.84 -9.52
C PHE A 253 -11.62 7.03 -8.06
N ASP A 254 -11.00 6.26 -7.15
CA ASP A 254 -11.32 6.18 -5.71
C ASP A 254 -10.16 6.67 -4.82
N PHE A 255 -8.99 6.89 -5.39
CA PHE A 255 -7.78 7.30 -4.67
C PHE A 255 -6.95 8.24 -5.55
N LEU A 256 -6.38 9.29 -4.96
CA LEU A 256 -5.49 10.23 -5.64
C LEU A 256 -4.21 10.43 -4.83
N LYS A 257 -3.06 10.04 -5.40
CA LYS A 257 -1.75 10.48 -4.94
C LYS A 257 -1.42 11.83 -5.57
N TYR A 258 -1.23 12.86 -4.74
CA TYR A 258 -0.99 14.24 -5.17
C TYR A 258 0.40 14.67 -4.76
N ASP A 259 1.34 14.71 -5.73
CA ASP A 259 2.77 14.75 -5.48
C ASP A 259 3.38 16.13 -5.77
N TRP A 260 4.11 16.68 -4.80
CA TRP A 260 4.70 18.03 -4.81
C TRP A 260 5.51 18.34 -6.07
N CYS A 261 6.41 17.48 -6.52
CA CYS A 261 7.21 17.54 -7.77
C CYS A 261 7.58 18.95 -8.23
N SER A 262 7.04 19.38 -9.40
CA SER A 262 7.35 20.68 -9.99
C SER A 262 6.63 21.87 -9.33
N TYR A 263 5.71 21.63 -8.37
CA TYR A 263 5.06 22.73 -7.64
C TYR A 263 6.08 23.67 -6.96
N ARG A 264 7.24 23.14 -6.56
CA ARG A 264 8.36 23.94 -6.05
C ARG A 264 8.76 25.13 -6.94
N LYS A 265 8.43 25.09 -8.25
CA LYS A 265 8.69 26.19 -9.20
C LYS A 265 7.58 27.25 -9.18
N LYS A 266 6.46 26.96 -8.51
CA LYS A 266 5.26 27.80 -8.41
C LYS A 266 5.04 28.34 -7.00
N ALA A 267 5.52 27.64 -6.00
CA ALA A 267 5.50 28.09 -4.61
C ALA A 267 6.23 29.44 -4.49
N LYS A 268 5.61 30.39 -3.81
CA LYS A 268 6.16 31.74 -3.62
C LYS A 268 7.35 31.74 -2.66
N ASP A 269 7.26 30.91 -1.65
CA ASP A 269 8.26 30.77 -0.58
C ASP A 269 8.18 29.36 0.06
N LYS A 270 8.81 29.19 1.21
CA LYS A 270 8.79 27.95 1.99
C LYS A 270 7.92 28.08 3.26
N SER A 271 6.90 28.92 3.23
CA SER A 271 5.96 29.05 4.36
C SER A 271 5.03 27.84 4.41
N ARG A 272 4.50 27.57 5.60
CA ARG A 272 3.48 26.54 5.84
C ARG A 272 2.25 26.76 4.94
N GLU A 273 1.86 28.00 4.75
CA GLU A 273 0.73 28.35 3.87
C GLU A 273 0.97 27.88 2.43
N GLU A 274 2.17 28.10 1.87
CA GLU A 274 2.52 27.66 0.51
C GLU A 274 2.65 26.13 0.41
N TYR A 275 3.09 25.44 1.49
CA TYR A 275 3.10 23.96 1.50
C TYR A 275 1.69 23.36 1.56
N ILE A 276 0.78 23.93 2.34
CA ILE A 276 -0.61 23.45 2.48
C ILE A 276 -1.45 23.77 1.23
N LYS A 277 -1.22 24.92 0.62
CA LYS A 277 -2.08 25.51 -0.41
C LYS A 277 -2.50 24.58 -1.55
N PRO A 278 -1.62 23.84 -2.25
CA PRO A 278 -2.03 23.00 -3.37
C PRO A 278 -2.92 21.83 -2.91
N TYR A 279 -2.65 21.27 -1.75
CA TYR A 279 -3.46 20.19 -1.17
C TYR A 279 -4.81 20.69 -0.73
N LYS A 280 -4.90 21.87 -0.11
CA LYS A 280 -6.15 22.51 0.27
C LYS A 280 -7.05 22.82 -0.92
N ILE A 281 -6.46 23.23 -2.05
CA ILE A 281 -7.20 23.47 -3.30
C ILE A 281 -7.79 22.13 -3.80
N MET A 282 -6.95 21.10 -4.00
CA MET A 282 -7.42 19.80 -4.51
C MET A 282 -8.43 19.16 -3.55
N TRP A 283 -8.16 19.16 -2.25
CA TRP A 283 -9.09 18.66 -1.22
C TRP A 283 -10.45 19.34 -1.29
N GLY A 284 -10.44 20.68 -1.43
CA GLY A 284 -11.68 21.46 -1.58
C GLY A 284 -12.45 21.13 -2.85
N GLU A 285 -11.78 20.81 -3.95
CA GLU A 285 -12.44 20.40 -5.19
C GLU A 285 -12.99 18.96 -5.11
N LEU A 286 -12.23 18.03 -4.55
CA LEU A 286 -12.68 16.65 -4.36
C LEU A 286 -13.91 16.57 -3.44
N ASN A 287 -13.97 17.38 -2.39
CA ASN A 287 -15.11 17.39 -1.45
C ASN A 287 -16.40 17.97 -2.02
N LYS A 288 -16.37 18.62 -3.19
CA LYS A 288 -17.57 19.09 -3.92
C LYS A 288 -18.21 18.01 -4.79
N LEU A 289 -17.52 16.88 -4.97
CA LEU A 289 -17.95 15.83 -5.90
C LEU A 289 -18.83 14.79 -5.18
N ASP A 290 -19.71 14.15 -5.93
CA ASP A 290 -20.59 13.07 -5.45
C ASP A 290 -19.88 11.70 -5.46
N ARG A 291 -18.55 11.68 -5.42
CA ARG A 291 -17.72 10.47 -5.37
C ARG A 291 -16.62 10.62 -4.35
N ASP A 292 -16.40 9.57 -3.56
CA ASP A 292 -15.32 9.50 -2.58
C ASP A 292 -13.98 9.22 -3.25
N ILE A 293 -13.03 10.13 -3.07
CA ILE A 293 -11.64 9.96 -3.52
C ILE A 293 -10.73 10.19 -2.32
N VAL A 294 -10.04 9.15 -1.88
CA VAL A 294 -9.03 9.23 -0.81
C VAL A 294 -7.84 10.03 -1.31
N LEU A 295 -7.44 11.09 -0.61
CA LEU A 295 -6.32 11.94 -1.01
C LEU A 295 -5.06 11.61 -0.20
N ASN A 296 -3.99 11.23 -0.92
CA ASN A 296 -2.65 10.99 -0.37
C ASN A 296 -1.73 12.16 -0.75
N LEU A 297 -1.17 12.82 0.27
CA LEU A 297 -0.25 13.94 0.14
C LEU A 297 1.18 13.44 0.01
N CYS A 298 1.72 13.38 -1.19
CA CYS A 298 3.10 13.00 -1.45
C CYS A 298 3.98 14.26 -1.49
N GLN A 299 4.48 14.68 -0.34
CA GLN A 299 5.28 15.92 -0.21
C GLN A 299 6.50 15.77 0.73
N TYR A 300 6.89 14.52 1.02
CA TYR A 300 8.19 14.17 1.59
C TYR A 300 8.46 14.65 3.02
N GLY A 301 7.44 14.92 3.84
CA GLY A 301 7.58 15.38 5.22
C GLY A 301 7.85 16.88 5.38
N MET A 302 7.78 17.65 4.28
CA MET A 302 8.08 19.10 4.32
C MET A 302 7.12 19.85 5.24
N ASP A 303 7.69 20.77 6.00
CA ASP A 303 7.00 21.63 6.98
C ASP A 303 6.13 20.82 7.96
N ASN A 304 6.63 19.67 8.42
CA ASN A 304 5.94 18.82 9.39
C ASN A 304 4.51 18.47 8.97
N VAL A 305 4.36 17.90 7.77
CA VAL A 305 3.03 17.58 7.19
C VAL A 305 2.12 16.81 8.15
N TRP A 306 2.67 16.04 9.05
CA TRP A 306 1.92 15.30 10.08
C TRP A 306 1.13 16.21 11.05
N GLU A 307 1.48 17.50 11.15
CA GLU A 307 0.77 18.47 11.98
C GLU A 307 -0.48 19.04 11.28
N TRP A 308 -0.52 19.07 9.95
CA TRP A 308 -1.59 19.69 9.17
C TRP A 308 -2.23 18.81 8.10
N GLY A 309 -1.62 17.68 7.77
CA GLY A 309 -2.06 16.79 6.68
C GLY A 309 -3.51 16.31 6.83
N ALA A 310 -3.95 16.04 8.07
CA ALA A 310 -5.32 15.62 8.37
C ALA A 310 -6.40 16.67 8.06
N GLU A 311 -6.03 17.93 7.87
CA GLU A 311 -6.97 19.00 7.49
C GLU A 311 -7.28 18.99 5.98
N VAL A 312 -6.38 18.41 5.17
CA VAL A 312 -6.41 18.54 3.72
C VAL A 312 -6.12 17.23 2.98
N GLY A 313 -6.24 16.08 3.65
CA GLY A 313 -6.04 14.76 3.05
C GLY A 313 -6.25 13.62 4.03
N ASN A 314 -6.07 12.38 3.54
CA ASN A 314 -6.30 11.15 4.31
C ASN A 314 -5.00 10.41 4.64
N CYS A 315 -3.95 10.61 3.86
CA CYS A 315 -2.62 10.04 4.10
C CYS A 315 -1.58 11.09 3.71
N TRP A 316 -0.42 11.08 4.34
CA TRP A 316 0.67 12.01 4.01
C TRP A 316 2.03 11.38 4.21
N ARG A 317 2.88 11.50 3.19
CA ARG A 317 4.27 11.05 3.23
C ARG A 317 5.05 11.83 4.28
N THR A 318 5.61 11.11 5.24
CA THR A 318 6.38 11.70 6.36
C THR A 318 7.86 11.85 6.06
N THR A 319 8.34 11.20 4.98
CA THR A 319 9.75 11.17 4.59
C THR A 319 9.92 11.29 3.08
N GLY A 320 11.15 11.43 2.60
CA GLY A 320 11.52 11.20 1.21
C GLY A 320 11.21 9.78 0.74
N ASP A 321 11.48 9.50 -0.54
CA ASP A 321 11.21 8.18 -1.11
C ASP A 321 12.09 7.11 -0.47
N LEU A 322 11.49 5.93 -0.27
CA LEU A 322 12.15 4.80 0.36
C LEU A 322 13.32 4.29 -0.50
N GLY A 323 13.06 4.05 -1.80
CA GLY A 323 14.03 3.40 -2.68
C GLY A 323 14.43 2.00 -2.21
N LEU A 324 15.46 1.43 -2.83
CA LEU A 324 16.03 0.13 -2.48
C LEU A 324 17.38 0.25 -1.77
N GLU A 325 17.80 1.44 -1.41
CA GLU A 325 19.10 1.71 -0.81
C GLU A 325 19.19 1.18 0.62
N ARG A 326 20.35 0.67 0.97
CA ARG A 326 20.69 0.32 2.36
C ARG A 326 21.28 1.55 3.06
N GLY A 327 20.78 1.84 4.25
CA GLY A 327 21.27 2.91 5.10
C GLY A 327 22.41 2.44 6.02
N GLY A 328 23.55 2.07 5.50
CA GLY A 328 24.65 1.50 6.27
C GLY A 328 24.44 0.01 6.57
N ASP A 329 24.54 -0.41 7.85
CA ASP A 329 24.35 -1.80 8.25
C ASP A 329 22.88 -2.24 8.22
N LEU A 330 21.94 -1.29 8.40
CA LEU A 330 20.50 -1.54 8.36
C LEU A 330 19.92 -1.26 6.95
N PRO A 331 18.93 -2.03 6.50
CA PRO A 331 18.13 -1.69 5.33
C PRO A 331 17.46 -0.33 5.43
N GLY A 332 17.29 0.36 4.29
CA GLY A 332 16.76 1.73 4.23
C GLY A 332 15.38 1.90 4.89
N PHE A 333 14.52 0.88 4.83
CA PHE A 333 13.19 0.95 5.45
C PHE A 333 13.23 1.19 6.98
N TYR A 334 14.31 0.79 7.67
CA TYR A 334 14.45 1.08 9.10
C TYR A 334 14.54 2.58 9.37
N HIS A 335 15.30 3.33 8.55
CA HIS A 335 15.44 4.78 8.71
C HIS A 335 14.13 5.51 8.45
N ILE A 336 13.40 5.08 7.42
CA ILE A 336 12.08 5.60 7.09
C ILE A 336 11.09 5.28 8.23
N GLY A 337 11.08 4.03 8.70
CA GLY A 337 10.22 3.59 9.80
C GLY A 337 10.53 4.30 11.12
N PHE A 338 11.80 4.52 11.45
CA PHE A 338 12.19 5.27 12.65
C PHE A 338 11.67 6.72 12.60
N SER A 339 11.80 7.38 11.44
CA SER A 339 11.29 8.73 11.27
C SER A 339 9.76 8.77 11.39
N ASN A 340 9.05 7.87 10.71
CA ASN A 340 7.59 7.80 10.75
C ASN A 340 7.06 7.49 12.16
N ALA A 341 7.77 6.64 12.93
CA ALA A 341 7.36 6.26 14.28
C ALA A 341 7.38 7.43 15.29
N GLU A 342 8.18 8.46 15.06
CA GLU A 342 8.23 9.65 15.92
C GLU A 342 6.92 10.47 15.89
N HIS A 343 6.08 10.28 14.86
CA HIS A 343 4.83 11.02 14.65
C HIS A 343 3.58 10.26 15.09
N TRP A 344 3.74 9.24 15.94
CA TRP A 344 2.69 8.30 16.33
C TRP A 344 1.42 8.95 16.91
N GLN A 345 1.51 10.11 17.54
CA GLN A 345 0.39 10.82 18.16
C GLN A 345 -0.55 11.48 17.15
N LEU A 346 -0.16 11.58 15.88
CA LEU A 346 -0.82 12.39 14.88
C LEU A 346 -1.62 11.55 13.86
N ALA A 347 -1.40 10.24 13.82
CA ALA A 347 -2.25 9.30 13.08
C ALA A 347 -3.59 9.10 13.80
N GLN A 348 -4.68 9.06 13.04
CA GLN A 348 -6.04 8.88 13.55
C GLN A 348 -6.96 8.33 12.46
N PRO A 349 -8.16 7.80 12.79
CA PRO A 349 -9.12 7.38 11.77
C PRO A 349 -9.43 8.50 10.77
N GLY A 350 -9.14 8.23 9.50
CA GLY A 350 -9.26 9.18 8.40
C GLY A 350 -8.01 10.00 8.10
N GLY A 351 -6.90 9.79 8.85
CA GLY A 351 -5.65 10.52 8.65
C GLY A 351 -4.42 9.71 9.07
N TRP A 352 -3.54 9.34 8.13
CA TRP A 352 -2.49 8.35 8.33
C TRP A 352 -1.11 8.87 7.93
N ASN A 353 -0.12 8.67 8.81
CA ASN A 353 1.28 8.84 8.48
C ASN A 353 1.70 7.77 7.46
N ASP A 354 2.25 8.19 6.34
CA ASP A 354 2.64 7.31 5.23
C ASP A 354 4.17 7.25 5.11
N PRO A 355 4.80 6.11 5.47
CA PRO A 355 6.24 5.92 5.36
C PRO A 355 6.70 5.46 3.96
N ASP A 356 5.86 5.53 2.95
CA ASP A 356 6.05 4.98 1.60
C ASP A 356 5.65 3.49 1.47
N TYR A 357 5.81 2.94 0.26
CA TYR A 357 5.31 1.64 -0.16
C TYR A 357 6.08 0.47 0.46
N ILE A 358 5.52 -0.74 0.32
CA ILE A 358 6.18 -1.98 0.73
C ILE A 358 6.94 -2.55 -0.48
N LEU A 359 8.26 -2.70 -0.36
CA LEU A 359 9.17 -3.19 -1.39
C LEU A 359 9.81 -4.51 -0.97
N ILE A 360 9.09 -5.61 -1.17
CA ILE A 360 9.51 -6.98 -0.89
C ILE A 360 9.26 -7.89 -2.10
N GLY A 361 9.80 -9.10 -2.09
CA GLY A 361 9.64 -10.03 -3.20
C GLY A 361 10.40 -9.59 -4.46
N TRP A 362 9.72 -9.44 -5.59
CA TRP A 362 10.30 -8.92 -6.83
C TRP A 362 10.05 -7.43 -6.94
N VAL A 363 11.12 -6.64 -6.95
CA VAL A 363 11.06 -5.19 -6.80
C VAL A 363 11.81 -4.46 -7.91
N GLY A 364 11.45 -3.21 -8.14
CA GLY A 364 12.18 -2.27 -8.99
C GLY A 364 12.54 -1.01 -8.22
N ASN A 365 13.33 -0.14 -8.83
CA ASN A 365 13.68 1.18 -8.28
C ASN A 365 13.31 2.28 -9.30
N ALA A 366 12.05 2.30 -9.70
CA ALA A 366 11.52 3.18 -10.73
C ALA A 366 12.38 3.11 -12.02
N HIS A 367 12.86 4.26 -12.51
CA HIS A 367 13.65 4.34 -13.75
C HIS A 367 15.03 3.68 -13.69
N GLU A 368 15.55 3.38 -12.50
CA GLU A 368 16.89 2.79 -12.34
C GLU A 368 16.91 1.28 -12.57
N MET A 369 15.77 0.60 -12.47
CA MET A 369 15.65 -0.85 -12.60
C MET A 369 14.50 -1.23 -13.52
N ALA A 370 14.78 -1.28 -14.82
CA ALA A 370 13.77 -1.45 -15.87
C ALA A 370 12.94 -2.75 -15.77
N GLU A 371 13.53 -3.85 -15.30
CA GLU A 371 12.89 -5.18 -15.25
C GLU A 371 12.61 -5.66 -13.83
N GLY A 372 13.09 -4.92 -12.83
CA GLY A 372 13.10 -5.34 -11.45
C GLY A 372 14.04 -6.52 -11.19
N THR A 373 14.20 -6.83 -9.89
CA THR A 373 15.01 -7.96 -9.39
C THR A 373 14.37 -8.52 -8.13
N PRO A 374 14.75 -9.73 -7.68
CA PRO A 374 14.46 -10.14 -6.32
C PRO A 374 15.02 -9.11 -5.35
N THR A 375 14.26 -8.80 -4.28
CA THR A 375 14.73 -7.89 -3.24
C THR A 375 16.02 -8.39 -2.61
N ALA A 376 16.90 -7.46 -2.22
CA ALA A 376 18.12 -7.78 -1.47
C ALA A 376 17.84 -8.03 0.04
N LEU A 377 16.61 -7.80 0.49
CA LEU A 377 16.21 -8.04 1.88
C LEU A 377 16.19 -9.54 2.19
N THR A 378 16.76 -9.91 3.32
CA THR A 378 16.63 -11.26 3.86
C THR A 378 15.17 -11.56 4.24
N PRO A 379 14.75 -12.83 4.39
CA PRO A 379 13.41 -13.17 4.87
C PRO A 379 13.05 -12.49 6.20
N HIS A 380 14.00 -12.41 7.13
CA HIS A 380 13.76 -11.77 8.42
C HIS A 380 13.55 -10.25 8.31
N GLU A 381 14.26 -9.59 7.43
CA GLU A 381 14.09 -8.17 7.14
C GLU A 381 12.73 -7.90 6.48
N GLN A 382 12.25 -8.78 5.59
CA GLN A 382 10.92 -8.64 4.98
C GLN A 382 9.79 -8.78 6.02
N TYR A 383 9.91 -9.71 6.98
CA TYR A 383 9.00 -9.79 8.13
C TYR A 383 9.06 -8.54 9.02
N SER A 384 10.26 -8.01 9.26
CA SER A 384 10.45 -6.77 10.03
C SER A 384 9.80 -5.58 9.36
N TYR A 385 9.95 -5.46 8.04
CA TYR A 385 9.34 -4.42 7.24
C TYR A 385 7.82 -4.39 7.40
N MET A 386 7.15 -5.49 7.07
CA MET A 386 5.70 -5.60 7.19
C MET A 386 5.21 -5.39 8.64
N SER A 387 5.92 -5.95 9.63
CA SER A 387 5.59 -5.75 11.05
C SER A 387 5.64 -4.29 11.47
N MET A 388 6.65 -3.57 11.00
CA MET A 388 6.84 -2.16 11.34
C MET A 388 5.72 -1.30 10.74
N TRP A 389 5.39 -1.49 9.46
CA TRP A 389 4.28 -0.79 8.79
C TRP A 389 2.94 -1.07 9.48
N CYS A 390 2.64 -2.33 9.80
CA CYS A 390 1.40 -2.68 10.50
C CYS A 390 1.30 -2.07 11.91
N LEU A 391 2.38 -2.06 12.67
CA LEU A 391 2.40 -1.41 14.00
C LEU A 391 2.21 0.10 13.90
N MET A 392 2.74 0.71 12.83
CA MET A 392 2.60 2.15 12.61
C MET A 392 1.24 2.57 12.04
N ALA A 393 0.30 1.64 11.80
CA ALA A 393 -0.97 1.92 11.11
C ALA A 393 -0.72 2.69 9.79
N ALA A 394 0.25 2.24 9.02
CA ALA A 394 0.67 2.87 7.78
C ALA A 394 -0.18 2.36 6.59
N PRO A 395 -0.39 3.14 5.54
CA PRO A 395 -0.94 2.60 4.31
C PRO A 395 -0.14 1.38 3.83
N LEU A 396 -0.79 0.22 3.68
CA LEU A 396 -0.17 -1.02 3.23
C LEU A 396 -0.25 -1.10 1.70
N ILE A 397 0.58 -0.33 1.03
CA ILE A 397 0.63 -0.27 -0.44
C ILE A 397 1.89 -1.02 -0.92
N PHE A 398 1.68 -2.19 -1.51
CA PHE A 398 2.74 -2.97 -2.13
C PHE A 398 3.13 -2.35 -3.49
N SER A 399 4.42 -2.29 -3.83
CA SER A 399 4.89 -1.76 -5.13
C SER A 399 5.94 -2.67 -5.79
N GLY A 400 5.81 -3.98 -5.61
CA GLY A 400 6.54 -5.00 -6.35
C GLY A 400 5.75 -5.55 -7.53
N ASP A 401 6.32 -6.56 -8.22
CA ASP A 401 5.75 -7.18 -9.41
C ASP A 401 4.61 -8.15 -9.05
N MET A 402 3.38 -7.76 -9.37
CA MET A 402 2.19 -8.59 -9.13
C MET A 402 2.20 -9.91 -9.92
N ALA A 403 2.86 -9.94 -11.08
CA ALA A 403 2.99 -11.16 -11.89
C ALA A 403 4.06 -12.14 -11.39
N LYS A 404 4.91 -11.70 -10.44
CA LYS A 404 6.01 -12.50 -9.86
C LYS A 404 5.88 -12.73 -8.35
N LEU A 405 4.67 -12.66 -7.82
CA LEU A 405 4.41 -12.99 -6.42
C LEU A 405 4.66 -14.48 -6.15
N ASP A 406 5.61 -14.77 -5.26
CA ASP A 406 5.89 -16.12 -4.78
C ASP A 406 5.17 -16.42 -3.46
N ASN A 407 5.21 -17.67 -3.03
CA ASN A 407 4.54 -18.12 -1.80
C ASN A 407 5.08 -17.42 -0.54
N PHE A 408 6.38 -17.10 -0.50
CA PHE A 408 6.98 -16.41 0.65
C PHE A 408 6.51 -14.95 0.71
N THR A 409 6.57 -14.23 -0.41
CA THR A 409 6.08 -12.84 -0.49
C THR A 409 4.60 -12.74 -0.11
N LEU A 410 3.77 -13.67 -0.62
CA LEU A 410 2.36 -13.76 -0.23
C LEU A 410 2.19 -14.08 1.27
N ASN A 411 3.05 -14.95 1.84
CA ASN A 411 3.01 -15.28 3.26
C ASN A 411 3.29 -14.05 4.15
N VAL A 412 4.18 -13.16 3.71
CA VAL A 412 4.46 -11.88 4.39
C VAL A 412 3.30 -10.89 4.22
N LEU A 413 2.78 -10.72 3.00
CA LEU A 413 1.72 -9.76 2.72
C LEU A 413 0.35 -10.19 3.27
N CYS A 414 0.08 -11.49 3.42
CA CYS A 414 -1.24 -12.06 3.66
C CYS A 414 -1.38 -12.75 5.02
N ASN A 415 -0.87 -12.17 6.10
CA ASN A 415 -1.13 -12.64 7.45
C ASN A 415 -2.26 -11.82 8.10
N HIS A 416 -3.43 -12.46 8.33
CA HIS A 416 -4.61 -11.76 8.84
C HIS A 416 -4.41 -11.17 10.25
N GLU A 417 -3.61 -11.81 11.14
CA GLU A 417 -3.38 -11.31 12.51
C GLU A 417 -2.45 -10.09 12.50
N VAL A 418 -1.45 -10.09 11.63
CA VAL A 418 -0.54 -8.95 11.44
C VAL A 418 -1.28 -7.77 10.80
N ILE A 419 -2.09 -8.03 9.76
CA ILE A 419 -2.94 -7.02 9.11
C ILE A 419 -3.98 -6.46 10.09
N ALA A 420 -4.57 -7.29 10.95
CA ALA A 420 -5.54 -6.85 11.96
C ALA A 420 -4.93 -5.84 12.96
N VAL A 421 -3.62 -5.88 13.19
CA VAL A 421 -2.94 -4.83 13.97
C VAL A 421 -2.97 -3.50 13.23
N ASP A 422 -2.73 -3.50 11.94
CA ASP A 422 -2.81 -2.30 11.10
C ASP A 422 -4.22 -1.73 11.03
N GLN A 423 -5.19 -2.60 10.76
CA GLN A 423 -6.58 -2.28 10.49
C GLN A 423 -7.45 -2.13 11.76
N ASP A 424 -6.83 -2.05 12.94
CA ASP A 424 -7.56 -1.90 14.20
C ASP A 424 -8.36 -0.58 14.23
N PRO A 425 -9.68 -0.62 14.55
CA PRO A 425 -10.57 0.55 14.47
C PRO A 425 -10.28 1.64 15.50
N LEU A 426 -9.43 1.40 16.51
CA LEU A 426 -8.94 2.46 17.40
C LEU A 426 -8.11 3.50 16.62
N GLY A 427 -7.48 3.06 15.52
CA GLY A 427 -6.77 3.93 14.58
C GLY A 427 -5.55 4.61 15.17
N GLN A 428 -4.93 4.01 16.18
CA GLN A 428 -3.71 4.54 16.79
C GLN A 428 -2.47 3.93 16.14
N GLN A 429 -1.45 4.74 15.95
CA GLN A 429 -0.12 4.26 15.60
C GLN A 429 0.62 3.79 16.85
N ALA A 430 1.49 2.77 16.73
CA ALA A 430 2.33 2.31 17.83
C ALA A 430 3.29 3.40 18.31
N ARG A 431 3.42 3.54 19.64
CA ARG A 431 4.41 4.42 20.27
C ARG A 431 5.75 3.71 20.44
N ILE A 432 6.82 4.48 20.44
CA ILE A 432 8.17 4.00 20.73
C ILE A 432 8.29 3.72 22.24
N VAL A 433 8.64 2.48 22.59
CA VAL A 433 8.96 2.07 23.96
C VAL A 433 10.45 2.21 24.24
N ARG A 434 11.27 1.78 23.28
CA ARG A 434 12.72 1.80 23.36
C ARG A 434 13.34 1.89 21.97
N LYS A 435 14.41 2.66 21.84
CA LYS A 435 15.25 2.74 20.65
C LYS A 435 16.69 2.95 21.10
N ASN A 436 17.57 2.05 20.71
CA ASN A 436 19.01 2.11 20.96
C ASN A 436 19.77 1.37 19.84
N ASP A 437 21.08 1.21 19.93
CA ASP A 437 21.90 0.57 18.89
C ASP A 437 21.65 -0.94 18.75
N ARG A 438 20.89 -1.56 19.63
CA ARG A 438 20.67 -3.01 19.69
C ARG A 438 19.25 -3.40 19.32
N ASP A 439 18.27 -2.63 19.77
CA ASP A 439 16.86 -2.93 19.57
C ASP A 439 15.98 -1.68 19.40
N PHE A 440 14.87 -1.91 18.71
CA PHE A 440 13.77 -0.96 18.57
C PHE A 440 12.47 -1.66 18.99
N VAL A 441 11.75 -1.07 19.94
CA VAL A 441 10.53 -1.68 20.49
C VAL A 441 9.36 -0.72 20.32
N LEU A 442 8.33 -1.20 19.64
CA LEU A 442 7.05 -0.51 19.42
C LEU A 442 5.93 -1.20 20.21
N VAL A 443 4.97 -0.42 20.71
CA VAL A 443 3.73 -0.93 21.30
C VAL A 443 2.53 -0.16 20.79
N LYS A 444 1.49 -0.88 20.41
CA LYS A 444 0.20 -0.35 19.94
C LYS A 444 -0.91 -0.84 20.86
N ASP A 445 -1.72 0.09 21.36
CA ASP A 445 -2.97 -0.25 22.05
C ASP A 445 -4.03 -0.67 21.02
N MET A 446 -4.78 -1.74 21.32
CA MET A 446 -5.78 -2.31 20.43
C MET A 446 -7.19 -2.05 20.96
N SER A 447 -8.16 -2.00 20.08
CA SER A 447 -9.56 -1.70 20.40
C SER A 447 -10.22 -2.71 21.35
N ASP A 448 -9.70 -3.94 21.44
CA ASP A 448 -10.16 -4.98 22.37
C ASP A 448 -9.46 -4.95 23.74
N GLY A 449 -8.62 -3.95 24.00
CA GLY A 449 -7.86 -3.79 25.25
C GLY A 449 -6.53 -4.55 25.29
N SER A 450 -6.21 -5.36 24.27
CA SER A 450 -4.90 -6.00 24.12
C SER A 450 -3.84 -5.02 23.65
N LYS A 451 -2.58 -5.45 23.62
CA LYS A 451 -1.46 -4.68 23.04
C LYS A 451 -0.75 -5.49 21.98
N ALA A 452 -0.48 -4.89 20.83
CA ALA A 452 0.45 -5.43 19.85
C ALA A 452 1.85 -4.86 20.09
N VAL A 453 2.86 -5.71 20.09
CA VAL A 453 4.25 -5.33 20.38
C VAL A 453 5.18 -5.87 19.30
N GLY A 454 6.04 -5.02 18.75
CA GLY A 454 7.15 -5.40 17.89
C GLY A 454 8.49 -5.20 18.60
N ILE A 455 9.29 -6.24 18.68
CA ILE A 455 10.66 -6.20 19.20
C ILE A 455 11.59 -6.44 18.02
N PHE A 456 12.24 -5.41 17.52
CA PHE A 456 13.10 -5.44 16.33
C PHE A 456 14.57 -5.54 16.74
N SER A 457 15.31 -6.45 16.13
CA SER A 457 16.77 -6.51 16.24
C SER A 457 17.42 -5.53 15.27
N LEU A 458 18.35 -4.72 15.76
CA LEU A 458 19.15 -3.77 14.96
C LEU A 458 20.60 -4.24 14.75
N VAL A 459 20.93 -5.49 15.15
CA VAL A 459 22.27 -6.04 15.05
C VAL A 459 22.37 -7.11 13.97
N ASN A 460 23.58 -7.31 13.44
CA ASN A 460 23.90 -8.19 12.32
C ASN A 460 24.01 -9.69 12.70
N GLN A 461 23.51 -10.09 13.89
CA GLN A 461 23.52 -11.47 14.37
C GLN A 461 22.27 -11.77 15.18
N ALA A 462 21.98 -13.04 15.37
CA ALA A 462 20.92 -13.46 16.27
C ALA A 462 21.21 -12.98 17.70
N VAL A 463 20.19 -12.46 18.37
CA VAL A 463 20.34 -11.86 19.68
C VAL A 463 19.11 -12.12 20.54
N LYS A 464 19.33 -12.39 21.83
CA LYS A 464 18.25 -12.47 22.81
C LYS A 464 17.80 -11.07 23.22
N LEU A 465 16.55 -10.72 22.89
CA LEU A 465 15.91 -9.45 23.25
C LEU A 465 14.73 -9.71 24.20
N SER A 466 14.30 -8.66 24.87
CA SER A 466 13.21 -8.76 25.83
C SER A 466 12.42 -7.46 25.93
N VAL A 467 11.18 -7.56 26.40
CA VAL A 467 10.34 -6.44 26.82
C VAL A 467 9.77 -6.74 28.22
N LYS A 468 9.84 -5.73 29.10
CA LYS A 468 9.30 -5.82 30.47
C LYS A 468 7.90 -5.26 30.52
N TRP A 469 7.01 -5.87 31.31
CA TRP A 469 5.61 -5.41 31.42
C TRP A 469 5.50 -3.97 31.91
N LYS A 470 6.42 -3.53 32.79
CA LYS A 470 6.47 -2.12 33.23
C LYS A 470 6.71 -1.14 32.10
N GLU A 471 7.45 -1.51 31.04
CA GLU A 471 7.71 -0.68 29.88
C GLU A 471 6.43 -0.50 29.03
N LEU A 472 5.51 -1.47 29.12
CA LEU A 472 4.23 -1.51 28.42
C LEU A 472 3.05 -1.05 29.30
N SER A 473 3.31 -0.62 30.55
CA SER A 473 2.27 -0.31 31.55
C SER A 473 1.34 -1.49 31.89
N LEU A 474 1.87 -2.72 31.82
CA LEU A 474 1.19 -3.96 32.16
C LEU A 474 1.60 -4.45 33.56
N LYS A 475 0.72 -5.23 34.21
CA LYS A 475 0.92 -5.85 35.51
C LYS A 475 0.36 -7.27 35.51
N GLY A 476 0.93 -8.13 36.35
CA GLY A 476 0.52 -9.53 36.47
C GLY A 476 0.92 -10.38 35.26
N ASP A 477 0.35 -11.55 35.22
CA ASP A 477 0.59 -12.50 34.16
C ASP A 477 -0.09 -12.05 32.85
N GLN A 478 0.54 -12.35 31.73
CA GLN A 478 0.08 -11.94 30.42
C GLN A 478 0.12 -13.13 29.47
N GLN A 479 -0.98 -13.38 28.77
CA GLN A 479 -1.02 -14.34 27.67
C GLN A 479 -0.39 -13.72 26.43
N ILE A 480 0.45 -14.49 25.75
CA ILE A 480 1.17 -14.02 24.55
C ILE A 480 0.86 -14.92 23.36
N ARG A 481 0.60 -14.27 22.22
CA ARG A 481 0.45 -14.88 20.91
C ARG A 481 1.50 -14.36 19.95
N ASP A 482 2.20 -15.25 19.26
CA ASP A 482 3.06 -14.95 18.11
C ASP A 482 2.16 -14.74 16.88
N LEU A 483 2.14 -13.52 16.37
CA LEU A 483 1.21 -13.14 15.27
C LEU A 483 1.66 -13.71 13.92
N TRP A 484 2.96 -13.84 13.68
CA TRP A 484 3.43 -14.44 12.43
C TRP A 484 3.13 -15.93 12.36
N ARG A 485 3.28 -16.65 13.47
CA ARG A 485 3.00 -18.08 13.54
C ARG A 485 1.55 -18.39 13.92
N GLN A 486 0.76 -17.37 14.25
CA GLN A 486 -0.64 -17.49 14.69
C GLN A 486 -0.77 -18.52 15.84
N LYS A 487 0.14 -18.43 16.80
CA LYS A 487 0.30 -19.43 17.86
C LYS A 487 0.40 -18.79 19.23
N ASP A 488 -0.40 -19.32 20.17
CA ASP A 488 -0.25 -18.98 21.58
C ASP A 488 1.06 -19.59 22.12
N ILE A 489 1.88 -18.77 22.75
CA ILE A 489 3.22 -19.15 23.23
C ILE A 489 3.31 -19.21 24.76
N GLY A 490 2.20 -19.01 25.46
CA GLY A 490 2.06 -19.17 26.89
C GLY A 490 1.86 -17.89 27.67
N THR A 491 1.84 -18.03 28.99
CA THR A 491 1.67 -16.94 29.96
C THR A 491 3.02 -16.59 30.57
N TYR A 492 3.29 -15.28 30.71
CA TYR A 492 4.57 -14.75 31.18
C TYR A 492 4.35 -13.74 32.32
N ASP A 493 5.13 -13.85 33.39
CA ASP A 493 5.20 -12.86 34.46
C ASP A 493 6.33 -11.85 34.21
N LYS A 494 6.04 -10.58 34.34
CA LYS A 494 6.97 -9.42 34.31
C LYS A 494 7.77 -9.18 33.03
N ILE A 495 8.14 -10.21 32.24
CA ILE A 495 9.05 -10.09 31.11
C ILE A 495 8.80 -11.17 30.07
N TYR A 496 8.83 -10.78 28.81
CA TYR A 496 8.96 -11.70 27.68
C TYR A 496 10.36 -11.58 27.06
N SER A 497 10.99 -12.71 26.75
CA SER A 497 12.30 -12.78 26.12
C SER A 497 12.33 -13.84 25.04
N THR A 498 12.92 -13.52 23.90
CA THR A 498 13.09 -14.46 22.79
C THR A 498 14.37 -14.19 22.03
N GLU A 499 14.88 -15.17 21.31
CA GLU A 499 15.96 -14.99 20.34
C GLU A 499 15.38 -14.45 19.04
N ILE A 500 15.98 -13.40 18.50
CA ILE A 500 15.56 -12.73 17.28
C ILE A 500 16.74 -12.75 16.30
N PRO A 501 16.53 -13.21 15.05
CA PRO A 501 17.58 -13.19 14.02
C PRO A 501 18.10 -11.78 13.73
N ALA A 502 19.23 -11.70 13.03
CA ALA A 502 19.76 -10.44 12.51
C ALA A 502 18.67 -9.64 11.78
N HIS A 503 18.47 -8.37 12.16
CA HIS A 503 17.45 -7.46 11.62
C HIS A 503 16.02 -8.02 11.60
N GLY A 504 15.78 -9.09 12.36
CA GLY A 504 14.47 -9.73 12.48
C GLY A 504 13.56 -9.05 13.50
N VAL A 505 12.35 -9.59 13.65
CA VAL A 505 11.34 -9.11 14.57
C VAL A 505 10.67 -10.26 15.32
N SER A 506 10.28 -10.01 16.57
CA SER A 506 9.23 -10.75 17.26
C SER A 506 8.01 -9.86 17.36
N MET A 507 6.94 -10.19 16.62
CA MET A 507 5.66 -9.48 16.66
C MET A 507 4.64 -10.30 17.44
N ILE A 508 4.23 -9.78 18.57
CA ILE A 508 3.36 -10.49 19.51
C ILE A 508 2.12 -9.67 19.87
N ARG A 509 1.07 -10.35 20.28
CA ARG A 509 -0.10 -9.75 20.90
C ARG A 509 -0.20 -10.22 22.34
N ILE A 510 -0.59 -9.31 23.24
CA ILE A 510 -0.57 -9.50 24.68
C ILE A 510 -1.94 -9.19 25.27
N TRP A 511 -2.51 -10.12 26.04
CA TRP A 511 -3.73 -9.94 26.82
C TRP A 511 -3.44 -10.13 28.31
N PRO A 512 -4.13 -9.39 29.20
CA PRO A 512 -4.14 -9.73 30.61
C PRO A 512 -4.63 -11.16 30.81
N ASP A 513 -3.96 -11.91 31.67
CA ASP A 513 -4.47 -13.20 32.11
C ASP A 513 -5.71 -12.95 33.02
N ASN A 514 -6.89 -13.52 32.66
CA ASN A 514 -8.16 -13.30 33.33
C ASN A 514 -8.27 -14.11 34.62
#